data_e5e56e104bf97af3c7bb42c14b8aa625
#
_entry.id   e5e56e104bf97af3c7bb42c14b8aa625
#
_cell.length_a   1.000
_cell.length_b   1.000
_cell.length_c   1.000
_cell.angle_alpha   90.00
_cell.angle_beta   90.00
_cell.angle_gamma   90.00
#
_symmetry.space_group_name_H-M   'P 1'
#
loop_
_entity.id
_entity.type
_entity.pdbx_description
1 polymer ?
#
loop_
_entity_poly.entity_id
_entity_poly.type
_entity_poly.pdbx_seq_one_letter_code
_entity_poly.pdbx_strand_id
1 'polypeptide(L)'
;MMLASLTIGAAAQNADSTRVKNDSIKVFSDYESQPQFRGGQEALKKFISKNLKYPDAAAAYDVEGSIIMTFIVNEDGSLSDISAHDCKIDRFNTTKFSQETEARQKELKQQFALLFAKEGARVIRKMPKWAPAKRYGKAVRVKMHQPIKFIDPSK
;
A
#
# COMPACT_ATOMS: atom_id res chain seq x y z
N MET A 1 -28.89 -9.22 -8.51
CA MET A 1 -28.42 -8.73 -8.34
C MET A 1 -28.03 -8.42 -8.16
N MET A 2 -27.72 -8.36 -8.35
CA MET A 2 -27.04 -7.80 -8.21
C MET A 2 -26.49 -7.50 -7.82
N LEU A 3 -26.15 -7.61 -7.99
CA LEU A 3 -25.41 -7.17 -7.63
C LEU A 3 -24.89 -6.98 -7.04
N ALA A 4 -24.68 -7.17 -7.21
CA ALA A 4 -23.93 -6.72 -6.68
C ALA A 4 -23.39 -6.79 -6.29
N SER A 5 -23.29 -6.97 -6.65
CA SER A 5 -22.49 -6.56 -6.32
C SER A 5 -21.88 -6.61 -5.95
N LEU A 6 -21.80 -6.95 -6.28
CA LEU A 6 -20.93 -6.47 -6.02
C LEU A 6 -20.44 -6.37 -5.54
N THR A 7 -20.36 -6.83 -5.72
CA THR A 7 -19.55 -6.20 -5.39
C THR A 7 -18.95 -6.11 -4.95
N ILE A 8 -18.93 -6.53 -5.19
CA ILE A 8 -18.05 -5.91 -4.89
C ILE A 8 -17.59 -5.71 -4.54
N GLY A 9 -17.86 -6.18 -4.67
CA GLY A 9 -17.05 -5.47 -4.50
C GLY A 9 -16.79 -5.32 -4.22
N ALA A 10 -16.90 -5.68 -4.42
CA ALA A 10 -16.31 -4.96 -4.19
C ALA A 10 -16.14 -4.66 -3.86
N ALA A 11 -16.39 -4.89 -3.92
CA ALA A 11 -15.92 -4.09 -3.59
C ALA A 11 -15.88 -3.84 -3.17
N ALA A 12 -16.17 -4.13 -3.22
CA ALA A 12 -15.84 -3.41 -2.83
C ALA A 12 -15.84 -3.30 -2.46
N GLN A 13 -15.97 -3.55 -2.57
CA GLN A 13 -15.70 -2.91 -2.24
C GLN A 13 -15.98 -2.55 -2.00
N ASN A 14 -16.70 -3.02 -2.13
CA ASN A 14 -16.87 -2.29 -1.96
C ASN A 14 -17.58 -2.08 -1.86
N ALA A 15 -18.49 -2.31 -1.62
CA ALA A 15 -18.88 -1.92 -1.63
C ALA A 15 -19.08 -2.08 -2.00
N ASP A 16 -19.21 -2.66 -2.58
CA ASP A 16 -18.83 -2.44 -2.96
C ASP A 16 -17.90 -2.87 -3.73
N SER A 17 -18.35 -4.95 -5.17
CA SER A 17 -17.03 -4.66 -5.56
C SER A 17 -16.89 -4.00 -6.92
N THR A 18 -17.62 -4.43 -7.90
CA THR A 18 -17.74 -3.71 -9.17
C THR A 18 -18.29 -2.32 -8.96
N ARG A 19 -19.30 -2.26 -8.13
CA ARG A 19 -19.89 -0.99 -7.78
C ARG A 19 -18.90 -0.08 -7.07
N VAL A 20 -18.12 -0.65 -6.15
CA VAL A 20 -17.10 0.14 -5.45
C VAL A 20 -16.09 0.71 -6.44
N LYS A 21 -15.71 -0.05 -7.44
CA LYS A 21 -14.83 0.45 -8.51
C LYS A 21 -15.49 1.58 -9.29
N ASN A 22 -16.73 1.42 -9.64
CA ASN A 22 -17.46 2.44 -10.39
C ASN A 22 -17.66 3.71 -9.56
N ASP A 23 -18.00 3.53 -8.29
CA ASP A 23 -18.14 4.67 -7.39
C ASP A 23 -16.80 5.39 -7.19
N SER A 24 -15.71 4.62 -7.10
CA SER A 24 -14.37 5.20 -7.02
C SER A 24 -14.04 5.99 -8.28
N ILE A 25 -14.35 5.46 -9.45
CA ILE A 25 -14.12 6.15 -10.72
C ILE A 25 -14.95 7.44 -10.77
N LYS A 26 -16.20 7.39 -10.36
CA LYS A 26 -17.04 8.58 -10.30
C LYS A 26 -16.48 9.63 -9.37
N VAL A 27 -16.10 9.20 -8.18
CA VAL A 27 -15.54 10.10 -7.18
C VAL A 27 -14.28 10.79 -7.73
N PHE A 28 -13.41 10.03 -8.38
CA PHE A 28 -12.19 10.60 -8.95
C PHE A 28 -12.46 11.51 -10.14
N SER A 29 -13.51 11.25 -10.92
CA SER A 29 -13.85 12.11 -12.04
C SER A 29 -14.41 13.47 -11.61
N ASP A 30 -14.94 13.55 -10.37
CA ASP A 30 -15.46 14.80 -9.84
C ASP A 30 -14.37 15.73 -9.30
N TYR A 31 -13.14 15.24 -9.19
CA TYR A 31 -12.03 16.07 -8.73
C TYR A 31 -11.38 16.82 -9.88
N GLU A 32 -11.10 18.09 -9.67
CA GLU A 32 -10.33 18.91 -10.62
C GLU A 32 -8.89 18.41 -10.71
N SER A 33 -8.36 17.96 -9.59
CA SER A 33 -7.00 17.40 -9.53
C SER A 33 -6.91 16.32 -8.47
N GLN A 34 -6.08 15.32 -8.76
CA GLN A 34 -5.75 14.25 -7.83
C GLN A 34 -4.66 14.68 -6.86
N PRO A 35 -4.55 14.05 -5.68
CA PRO A 35 -3.41 14.28 -4.83
C PRO A 35 -2.12 13.88 -5.57
N GLN A 36 -1.08 14.68 -5.40
CA GLN A 36 0.20 14.42 -6.07
C GLN A 36 1.37 14.55 -5.11
N PHE A 37 2.26 13.57 -5.19
CA PHE A 37 3.57 13.66 -4.56
C PHE A 37 4.36 14.80 -5.24
N ARG A 38 5.14 15.53 -4.46
CA ARG A 38 5.95 16.61 -4.99
C ARG A 38 6.93 16.06 -6.04
N GLY A 39 6.79 16.50 -7.28
CA GLY A 39 7.56 16.00 -8.40
C GLY A 39 6.92 14.84 -9.16
N GLY A 40 5.73 14.42 -8.77
CA GLY A 40 4.93 13.42 -9.49
C GLY A 40 5.30 11.98 -9.18
N GLN A 41 4.80 11.06 -9.99
CA GLN A 41 4.93 9.61 -9.76
C GLN A 41 6.39 9.12 -9.78
N GLU A 42 7.21 9.67 -10.66
CA GLU A 42 8.62 9.24 -10.73
C GLU A 42 9.40 9.68 -9.48
N ALA A 43 9.09 10.87 -8.98
CA ALA A 43 9.69 11.34 -7.72
C ALA A 43 9.21 10.49 -6.53
N LEU A 44 7.96 10.07 -6.53
CA LEU A 44 7.41 9.16 -5.52
C LEU A 44 8.13 7.81 -5.52
N LYS A 45 8.30 7.22 -6.70
CA LYS A 45 9.03 5.95 -6.86
C LYS A 45 10.46 6.07 -6.34
N LYS A 46 11.14 7.14 -6.71
CA LYS A 46 12.51 7.40 -6.26
C LYS A 46 12.57 7.58 -4.75
N PHE A 47 11.61 8.31 -4.18
CA PHE A 47 11.54 8.52 -2.75
C PHE A 47 11.39 7.19 -2.00
N ILE A 48 10.46 6.35 -2.44
CA ILE A 48 10.21 5.03 -1.83
C ILE A 48 11.48 4.18 -1.95
N SER A 49 12.02 4.04 -3.14
CA SER A 49 13.24 3.26 -3.40
C SER A 49 14.43 3.70 -2.51
N LYS A 50 14.60 5.01 -2.36
CA LYS A 50 15.71 5.57 -1.61
C LYS A 50 15.55 5.37 -0.10
N ASN A 51 14.33 5.41 0.40
CA ASN A 51 14.05 5.38 1.83
C ASN A 51 13.64 4.01 2.36
N LEU A 52 13.23 3.11 1.49
CA LEU A 52 12.79 1.76 1.86
C LEU A 52 13.99 0.94 2.31
N LYS A 53 13.86 0.32 3.48
CA LYS A 53 14.86 -0.59 4.02
C LYS A 53 14.31 -2.00 4.01
N TYR A 54 15.06 -2.91 3.43
CA TYR A 54 14.69 -4.31 3.43
C TYR A 54 14.93 -4.89 4.84
N PRO A 55 13.92 -5.50 5.49
CA PRO A 55 14.10 -6.00 6.86
C PRO A 55 15.10 -7.15 6.94
N ASP A 56 16.05 -7.08 7.87
CA ASP A 56 17.09 -8.09 8.03
C ASP A 56 16.51 -9.49 8.28
N ALA A 57 15.43 -9.57 9.05
CA ALA A 57 14.79 -10.85 9.34
C ALA A 57 14.20 -11.49 8.08
N ALA A 58 13.73 -10.68 7.13
CA ALA A 58 13.25 -11.18 5.84
C ALA A 58 14.41 -11.64 4.96
N ALA A 59 15.55 -10.96 5.03
CA ALA A 59 16.78 -11.33 4.32
C ALA A 59 17.25 -12.73 4.71
N ALA A 60 17.13 -13.10 5.99
CA ALA A 60 17.54 -14.41 6.48
C ALA A 60 16.82 -15.58 5.80
N TYR A 61 15.63 -15.34 5.25
CA TYR A 61 14.82 -16.34 4.57
C TYR A 61 14.62 -16.00 3.08
N ASP A 62 15.37 -15.04 2.54
CA ASP A 62 15.24 -14.56 1.15
C ASP A 62 13.80 -14.21 0.79
N VAL A 63 13.06 -13.58 1.70
CA VAL A 63 11.64 -13.30 1.54
C VAL A 63 11.46 -12.05 0.69
N GLU A 64 10.68 -12.17 -0.36
CA GLU A 64 10.25 -11.02 -1.15
C GLU A 64 8.74 -10.98 -1.19
N GLY A 65 8.21 -9.78 -1.28
CA GLY A 65 6.77 -9.62 -1.28
C GLY A 65 6.34 -8.19 -1.54
N SER A 66 5.06 -7.97 -1.38
CA SER A 66 4.47 -6.66 -1.60
C SER A 66 3.39 -6.38 -0.55
N ILE A 67 3.14 -5.11 -0.35
CA ILE A 67 2.11 -4.63 0.56
C ILE A 67 1.43 -3.42 -0.05
N ILE A 68 0.16 -3.24 0.25
CA ILE A 68 -0.55 -2.03 -0.15
C ILE A 68 -0.68 -1.14 1.08
N MET A 69 -0.07 0.03 1.01
CA MET A 69 -0.24 1.06 2.03
C MET A 69 -1.41 1.95 1.66
N THR A 70 -2.25 2.27 2.64
CA THR A 70 -3.30 3.26 2.47
C THR A 70 -3.06 4.41 3.43
N PHE A 71 -3.38 5.59 2.99
CA PHE A 71 -3.26 6.81 3.79
C PHE A 71 -4.17 7.89 3.23
N ILE A 72 -4.46 8.89 4.03
CA ILE A 72 -5.24 10.05 3.60
C ILE A 72 -4.31 11.22 3.33
N VAL A 73 -4.46 11.84 2.17
CA VAL A 73 -3.87 13.14 1.88
C VAL A 73 -4.87 14.19 2.33
N ASN A 74 -4.53 14.95 3.37
CA ASN A 74 -5.39 15.97 3.94
C ASN A 74 -5.38 17.24 3.10
N GLU A 75 -6.24 18.18 3.42
CA GLU A 75 -6.39 19.45 2.70
C GLU A 75 -5.10 20.28 2.70
N ASP A 76 -4.30 20.16 3.76
CA ASP A 76 -3.01 20.84 3.86
C ASP A 76 -1.85 20.04 3.25
N GLY A 77 -2.14 18.88 2.66
CA GLY A 77 -1.13 17.98 2.08
C GLY A 77 -0.47 17.04 3.07
N SER A 78 -0.78 17.14 4.36
CA SER A 78 -0.27 16.20 5.35
C SER A 78 -0.90 14.82 5.18
N LEU A 79 -0.24 13.78 5.68
CA LEU A 79 -0.71 12.40 5.57
C LEU A 79 -1.21 11.91 6.93
N SER A 80 -2.31 11.17 6.92
CA SER A 80 -2.91 10.58 8.12
C SER A 80 -3.53 9.22 7.82
N ASP A 81 -4.00 8.52 8.87
CA ASP A 81 -4.66 7.22 8.77
C ASP A 81 -3.86 6.23 7.94
N ILE A 82 -2.56 6.12 8.26
CA ILE A 82 -1.63 5.23 7.56
C ILE A 82 -1.88 3.80 8.02
N SER A 83 -2.19 2.92 7.09
CA SER A 83 -2.40 1.49 7.38
C SER A 83 -1.89 0.63 6.24
N ALA A 84 -1.75 -0.65 6.51
CA ALA A 84 -1.22 -1.62 5.57
C ALA A 84 -2.25 -2.72 5.32
N HIS A 85 -2.35 -3.14 4.06
CA HIS A 85 -3.29 -4.17 3.61
C HIS A 85 -2.61 -5.12 2.62
N ASP A 86 -3.24 -6.27 2.43
CA ASP A 86 -2.94 -7.19 1.33
C ASP A 86 -1.44 -7.50 1.19
N CYS A 87 -0.83 -7.87 2.30
CA CYS A 87 0.55 -8.33 2.27
C CYS A 87 0.62 -9.67 1.55
N LYS A 88 1.44 -9.72 0.51
CA LYS A 88 1.72 -10.96 -0.23
C LYS A 88 3.18 -11.29 -0.11
N ILE A 89 3.44 -12.54 0.23
CA ILE A 89 4.79 -13.08 0.16
C ILE A 89 4.91 -13.79 -1.20
N ASP A 90 5.73 -13.24 -2.08
CA ASP A 90 5.87 -13.74 -3.46
C ASP A 90 6.95 -14.82 -3.57
N ARG A 91 7.99 -14.71 -2.74
CA ARG A 91 9.13 -15.63 -2.79
C ARG A 91 9.79 -15.75 -1.42
N PHE A 92 10.35 -16.91 -1.14
CA PHE A 92 11.14 -17.19 0.05
C PHE A 92 12.06 -18.37 -0.21
N ASN A 93 13.10 -18.52 0.61
CA ASN A 93 14.01 -19.66 0.53
C ASN A 93 13.28 -20.92 0.99
N THR A 94 12.88 -21.75 0.01
CA THR A 94 12.07 -22.94 0.27
C THR A 94 12.80 -23.95 1.14
N THR A 95 14.11 -24.09 0.99
CA THR A 95 14.90 -25.03 1.77
C THR A 95 14.88 -24.67 3.25
N LYS A 96 15.22 -23.44 3.60
CA LYS A 96 15.18 -22.98 4.98
C LYS A 96 13.77 -23.05 5.56
N PHE A 97 12.80 -22.60 4.78
CA PHE A 97 11.42 -22.51 5.22
C PHE A 97 10.81 -23.89 5.47
N SER A 98 11.13 -24.87 4.62
CA SER A 98 10.64 -26.24 4.76
C SER A 98 11.24 -26.99 5.95
N GLN A 99 12.35 -26.52 6.49
CA GLN A 99 12.94 -27.06 7.71
C GLN A 99 12.19 -26.65 8.98
N GLU A 100 11.34 -25.65 8.86
CA GLU A 100 10.53 -25.17 9.98
C GLU A 100 9.24 -25.98 10.11
N THR A 101 8.71 -26.09 11.32
CA THR A 101 7.40 -26.70 11.55
C THR A 101 6.31 -25.84 10.90
N GLU A 102 5.18 -26.44 10.60
CA GLU A 102 4.01 -25.74 10.05
C GLU A 102 3.62 -24.52 10.89
N ALA A 103 3.58 -24.71 12.21
CA ALA A 103 3.27 -23.61 13.13
C ALA A 103 4.28 -22.49 13.02
N ARG A 104 5.57 -22.83 12.93
CA ARG A 104 6.64 -21.84 12.79
C ARG A 104 6.59 -21.14 11.44
N GLN A 105 6.30 -21.84 10.37
CA GLN A 105 6.13 -21.25 9.03
C GLN A 105 5.02 -20.21 9.04
N LYS A 106 3.89 -20.52 9.67
CA LYS A 106 2.77 -19.58 9.80
C LYS A 106 3.17 -18.34 10.59
N GLU A 107 3.85 -18.54 11.71
CA GLU A 107 4.35 -17.45 12.55
C GLU A 107 5.31 -16.54 11.77
N LEU A 108 6.26 -17.13 11.04
CA LEU A 108 7.23 -16.39 10.23
C LEU A 108 6.54 -15.55 9.17
N LYS A 109 5.55 -16.09 8.47
CA LYS A 109 4.79 -15.32 7.47
C LYS A 109 4.10 -14.11 8.09
N GLN A 110 3.54 -14.27 9.29
CA GLN A 110 2.92 -13.17 10.03
C GLN A 110 3.96 -12.12 10.43
N GLN A 111 5.14 -12.56 10.87
CA GLN A 111 6.23 -11.66 11.23
C GLN A 111 6.73 -10.85 10.02
N PHE A 112 6.90 -11.50 8.87
CA PHE A 112 7.32 -10.81 7.65
C PHE A 112 6.28 -9.78 7.21
N ALA A 113 5.00 -10.14 7.26
CA ALA A 113 3.92 -9.21 6.94
C ALA A 113 3.97 -7.98 7.86
N LEU A 114 4.18 -8.19 9.14
CA LEU A 114 4.27 -7.11 10.12
C LEU A 114 5.49 -6.22 9.87
N LEU A 115 6.64 -6.82 9.56
CA LEU A 115 7.86 -6.07 9.25
C LEU A 115 7.69 -5.21 8.01
N PHE A 116 7.09 -5.75 6.96
CA PHE A 116 6.80 -5.00 5.74
C PHE A 116 5.82 -3.85 6.02
N ALA A 117 4.78 -4.11 6.83
CA ALA A 117 3.82 -3.10 7.22
C ALA A 117 4.47 -1.95 8.00
N LYS A 118 5.32 -2.29 8.96
CA LYS A 118 6.05 -1.28 9.76
C LYS A 118 6.97 -0.44 8.90
N GLU A 119 7.69 -1.08 7.99
CA GLU A 119 8.62 -0.37 7.10
C GLU A 119 7.85 0.51 6.12
N GLY A 120 6.78 0.00 5.53
CA GLY A 120 5.92 0.78 4.66
C GLY A 120 5.37 2.03 5.35
N ALA A 121 4.87 1.87 6.58
CA ALA A 121 4.37 2.98 7.37
C ALA A 121 5.47 4.01 7.69
N ARG A 122 6.67 3.53 8.00
CA ARG A 122 7.81 4.42 8.26
C ARG A 122 8.13 5.28 7.03
N VAL A 123 8.16 4.67 5.85
CA VAL A 123 8.44 5.39 4.60
C VAL A 123 7.36 6.43 4.30
N ILE A 124 6.09 6.04 4.46
CA ILE A 124 4.97 6.98 4.23
C ILE A 124 5.08 8.17 5.20
N ARG A 125 5.39 7.93 6.48
CA ARG A 125 5.53 9.02 7.48
C ARG A 125 6.68 9.97 7.15
N LYS A 126 7.69 9.52 6.43
CA LYS A 126 8.83 10.37 6.03
C LYS A 126 8.53 11.25 4.82
N MET A 127 7.42 11.02 4.15
CA MET A 127 7.08 11.77 2.95
C MET A 127 6.82 13.24 3.28
N PRO A 128 7.28 14.17 2.41
CA PRO A 128 6.89 15.57 2.55
C PRO A 128 5.41 15.74 2.27
N LYS A 129 4.91 16.94 2.49
CA LYS A 129 3.52 17.26 2.16
C LYS A 129 3.27 17.05 0.66
N TRP A 130 2.12 16.47 0.37
CA TRP A 130 1.63 16.29 -0.99
C TRP A 130 0.87 17.53 -1.44
N ALA A 131 0.71 17.70 -2.74
CA ALA A 131 -0.30 18.60 -3.27
C ALA A 131 -1.65 17.93 -3.06
N PRO A 132 -2.58 18.55 -2.32
CA PRO A 132 -3.88 17.92 -2.06
C PRO A 132 -4.75 17.91 -3.30
N ALA A 133 -5.73 17.00 -3.32
CA ALA A 133 -6.77 17.00 -4.35
C ALA A 133 -7.61 18.26 -4.24
N LYS A 134 -8.17 18.69 -5.37
CA LYS A 134 -9.09 19.83 -5.41
C LYS A 134 -10.41 19.43 -6.01
N ARG A 135 -11.46 20.00 -5.44
CA ARG A 135 -12.82 19.85 -5.92
C ARG A 135 -13.55 21.18 -5.77
N TYR A 136 -14.10 21.69 -6.84
CA TYR A 136 -14.76 23.02 -6.87
C TYR A 136 -13.85 24.12 -6.31
N GLY A 137 -12.57 24.09 -6.72
CA GLY A 137 -11.58 25.09 -6.29
C GLY A 137 -11.08 24.97 -4.86
N LYS A 138 -11.52 23.96 -4.12
CA LYS A 138 -11.15 23.75 -2.72
C LYS A 138 -10.36 22.48 -2.53
N ALA A 139 -9.35 22.53 -1.66
CA ALA A 139 -8.61 21.33 -1.25
C ALA A 139 -9.54 20.38 -0.49
N VAL A 140 -9.45 19.09 -0.80
CA VAL A 140 -10.26 18.05 -0.15
C VAL A 140 -9.38 16.85 0.23
N ARG A 141 -9.86 16.11 1.23
CA ARG A 141 -9.18 14.91 1.73
C ARG A 141 -9.47 13.74 0.80
N VAL A 142 -8.42 12.97 0.44
CA VAL A 142 -8.57 11.80 -0.40
C VAL A 142 -7.74 10.65 0.15
N LYS A 143 -8.33 9.45 0.15
CA LYS A 143 -7.63 8.22 0.52
C LYS A 143 -6.84 7.71 -0.67
N MET A 144 -5.55 7.45 -0.44
CA MET A 144 -4.63 6.95 -1.45
C MET A 144 -4.21 5.52 -1.14
N HIS A 145 -3.88 4.79 -2.20
CA HIS A 145 -3.34 3.43 -2.12
C HIS A 145 -1.99 3.42 -2.80
N GLN A 146 -0.97 2.95 -2.10
CA GLN A 146 0.39 2.89 -2.63
C GLN A 146 0.95 1.49 -2.45
N PRO A 147 1.10 0.73 -3.54
CA PRO A 147 1.79 -0.56 -3.49
C PRO A 147 3.28 -0.33 -3.23
N ILE A 148 3.85 -1.17 -2.36
CA ILE A 148 5.28 -1.17 -2.09
C ILE A 148 5.78 -2.60 -2.24
N LYS A 149 6.84 -2.78 -3.03
CA LYS A 149 7.51 -4.06 -3.22
C LYS A 149 8.77 -4.12 -2.38
N PHE A 150 8.96 -5.27 -1.74
CA PHE A 150 10.17 -5.59 -0.98
C PHE A 150 10.95 -6.64 -1.76
N ILE A 151 12.06 -6.21 -2.33
CA ILE A 151 12.95 -7.04 -3.14
C ILE A 151 14.31 -7.05 -2.44
N ASP A 152 14.91 -8.22 -2.36
CA ASP A 152 16.22 -8.35 -1.72
C ASP A 152 17.27 -7.58 -2.53
N PRO A 153 17.88 -6.54 -1.96
CA PRO A 153 18.85 -5.72 -2.70
C PRO A 153 20.16 -6.43 -2.99
N SER A 154 20.38 -7.60 -2.39
CA SER A 154 21.61 -8.39 -2.63
C SER A 154 21.50 -9.29 -3.85
N LYS A 155 20.36 -9.32 -4.51
CA LYS A 155 20.09 -10.22 -5.65
C LYS A 155 20.12 -9.55 -7.00
#